data_6e64f8ade665f196f5d9361b90abbdc3
#
_entry.id   6e64f8ade665f196f5d9361b90abbdc3
#
_cell.length_a   1.000
_cell.length_b   1.000
_cell.length_c   1.000
_cell.angle_alpha   90.00
_cell.angle_beta   90.00
_cell.angle_gamma   90.00
#
_symmetry.space_group_name_H-M   'P 1'
#
loop_
_entity.id
_entity.type
_entity.pdbx_description
1 polymer ?
#
loop_
_entity_poly.entity_id
_entity_poly.type
_entity_poly.pdbx_seq_one_letter_code
_entity_poly.pdbx_strand_id
1 'polypeptide(L)'
;MGSSPFEAASFDVSLDAGCGMGFSAVHKVRAAACKALEEAILAPYEERAKTLELPAIVTSDSRPAPEHYRDEPQICATVTSLEAAEAARAEGVTRIYMTTDALDAAELSPADAFEQGIVPVLDEVCRAVDHERVDPWINAGATVAVGNISELAVAAHAGATAEIRSCLPVHNTPCMEALAERGAGAFWLSPEITLDEIVSLGAAAPAALGITVFGRPRVMTSEHCILQVANGCIHDCANCRLRARKLSLKNIDGKVMPVRTDIHGRSRLYDAYPIDLTPQVPQLLDTGVRRLMVDGTLLEADEIGRAVARVRRAVEAAQAGRKPAARLRGATSGCMFVGIS
;
A
#
# COMPACT_ATOMS: atom_id res chain seq x y z
N MET A 1 19.15 27.32 -21.74
CA MET A 1 19.97 28.49 -21.39
C MET A 1 21.08 28.15 -20.38
N GLY A 2 21.95 27.23 -20.71
CA GLY A 2 23.01 26.71 -19.83
C GLY A 2 22.43 25.88 -18.69
N SER A 3 22.89 26.08 -17.47
CA SER A 3 22.41 25.35 -16.28
C SER A 3 21.16 25.95 -15.62
N SER A 4 20.53 26.98 -16.22
CA SER A 4 19.28 27.54 -15.66
C SER A 4 18.06 26.68 -16.03
N PRO A 5 17.00 26.66 -15.20
CA PRO A 5 15.76 25.94 -15.48
C PRO A 5 14.90 26.61 -16.58
N PHE A 6 15.35 27.71 -17.17
CA PHE A 6 14.59 28.47 -18.16
C PHE A 6 15.06 28.20 -19.59
N GLU A 7 14.10 28.18 -20.51
CA GLU A 7 14.32 28.18 -21.96
C GLU A 7 13.92 29.53 -22.54
N ALA A 8 14.65 29.99 -23.54
CA ALA A 8 14.30 31.21 -24.26
C ALA A 8 13.23 30.90 -25.32
N ALA A 9 12.08 31.54 -25.25
CA ALA A 9 11.00 31.39 -26.20
C ALA A 9 11.29 32.16 -27.53
N SER A 10 11.98 33.27 -27.42
CA SER A 10 12.38 34.11 -28.58
C SER A 10 13.63 34.93 -28.26
N PHE A 11 14.28 35.39 -29.27
CA PHE A 11 15.40 36.33 -29.17
C PHE A 11 15.10 37.55 -30.04
N ASP A 12 15.21 38.72 -29.47
CA ASP A 12 15.24 39.99 -30.19
C ASP A 12 16.57 40.69 -29.86
N VAL A 13 17.30 41.09 -30.88
CA VAL A 13 18.64 41.67 -30.75
C VAL A 13 18.67 43.02 -31.46
N SER A 14 18.81 44.08 -30.66
CA SER A 14 19.01 45.45 -31.12
C SER A 14 20.38 45.92 -30.69
N LEU A 15 21.26 46.22 -31.65
CA LEU A 15 22.61 46.67 -31.41
C LEU A 15 22.92 47.94 -32.26
N ASP A 16 23.48 48.95 -31.64
CA ASP A 16 23.94 50.11 -32.35
C ASP A 16 25.19 49.78 -33.21
N ALA A 17 25.34 50.46 -34.33
CA ALA A 17 26.46 50.21 -35.22
C ALA A 17 27.82 50.46 -34.54
N GLY A 18 28.68 49.46 -34.57
CA GLY A 18 30.02 49.53 -33.95
C GLY A 18 30.04 49.20 -32.43
N CYS A 19 28.88 48.87 -31.84
CA CYS A 19 28.78 48.43 -30.43
C CYS A 19 28.81 46.90 -30.33
N GLY A 20 29.39 46.38 -29.26
CA GLY A 20 29.41 44.95 -28.94
C GLY A 20 29.68 44.73 -27.46
N MET A 21 29.23 43.57 -26.96
CA MET A 21 29.45 43.17 -25.56
C MET A 21 30.31 41.91 -25.52
N GLY A 22 31.28 41.89 -24.64
CA GLY A 22 32.09 40.69 -24.43
C GLY A 22 31.23 39.49 -23.93
N PHE A 23 31.52 38.30 -24.45
CA PHE A 23 30.76 37.08 -24.14
C PHE A 23 30.62 36.81 -22.64
N SER A 24 31.67 37.07 -21.84
CA SER A 24 31.64 36.95 -20.37
C SER A 24 30.62 37.90 -19.73
N ALA A 25 30.51 39.16 -20.23
CA ALA A 25 29.53 40.12 -19.73
C ALA A 25 28.09 39.71 -20.03
N VAL A 26 27.83 39.22 -21.25
CA VAL A 26 26.52 38.64 -21.64
C VAL A 26 26.15 37.47 -20.74
N HIS A 27 27.11 36.59 -20.45
CA HIS A 27 26.88 35.45 -19.54
C HIS A 27 26.52 35.91 -18.13
N LYS A 28 27.19 36.90 -17.58
CA LYS A 28 26.93 37.47 -16.22
C LYS A 28 25.52 38.07 -16.16
N VAL A 29 25.14 38.88 -17.14
CA VAL A 29 23.83 39.53 -17.17
C VAL A 29 22.73 38.47 -17.28
N ARG A 30 22.91 37.47 -18.18
CA ARG A 30 21.97 36.38 -18.31
C ARG A 30 21.82 35.60 -17.01
N ALA A 31 22.91 35.22 -16.37
CA ALA A 31 22.87 34.48 -15.11
C ALA A 31 22.15 35.26 -14.00
N ALA A 32 22.41 36.55 -13.89
CA ALA A 32 21.74 37.43 -12.96
C ALA A 32 20.23 37.57 -13.26
N ALA A 33 19.85 37.70 -14.52
CA ALA A 33 18.45 37.78 -14.91
C ALA A 33 17.70 36.46 -14.63
N CYS A 34 18.30 35.30 -14.95
CA CYS A 34 17.71 34.00 -14.65
C CYS A 34 17.52 33.81 -13.13
N LYS A 35 18.52 34.19 -12.33
CA LYS A 35 18.44 34.12 -10.88
C LYS A 35 17.35 35.02 -10.30
N ALA A 36 17.29 36.28 -10.74
CA ALA A 36 16.25 37.22 -10.31
C ALA A 36 14.82 36.75 -10.70
N LEU A 37 14.68 36.12 -11.88
CA LEU A 37 13.40 35.56 -12.30
C LEU A 37 13.01 34.35 -11.42
N GLU A 38 13.95 33.47 -11.11
CA GLU A 38 13.74 32.33 -10.21
C GLU A 38 13.31 32.80 -8.82
N GLU A 39 14.03 33.75 -8.25
CA GLU A 39 13.71 34.37 -6.96
C GLU A 39 12.32 35.02 -6.97
N ALA A 40 11.96 35.76 -8.04
CA ALA A 40 10.64 36.36 -8.15
C ALA A 40 9.50 35.34 -8.27
N ILE A 41 9.75 34.21 -8.96
CA ILE A 41 8.75 33.12 -9.07
C ILE A 41 8.58 32.41 -7.72
N LEU A 42 9.66 32.19 -6.97
CA LEU A 42 9.63 31.47 -5.70
C LEU A 42 9.18 32.31 -4.52
N ALA A 43 9.36 33.65 -4.56
CA ALA A 43 9.04 34.54 -3.44
C ALA A 43 7.61 34.35 -2.86
N PRO A 44 6.54 34.20 -3.64
CA PRO A 44 5.19 33.97 -3.10
C PRO A 44 5.04 32.64 -2.35
N TYR A 45 5.83 31.63 -2.72
CA TYR A 45 5.83 30.32 -2.04
C TYR A 45 6.62 30.36 -0.74
N GLU A 46 7.77 31.03 -0.75
CA GLU A 46 8.58 31.26 0.45
C GLU A 46 7.85 32.10 1.49
N GLU A 47 7.10 33.14 1.05
CA GLU A 47 6.30 33.97 1.94
C GLU A 47 5.17 33.15 2.60
N ARG A 48 4.48 32.30 1.81
CA ARG A 48 3.49 31.38 2.38
C ARG A 48 4.12 30.39 3.38
N ALA A 49 5.31 29.89 3.10
CA ALA A 49 5.99 29.00 4.03
C ALA A 49 6.31 29.65 5.37
N LYS A 50 6.67 30.96 5.38
CA LYS A 50 6.91 31.73 6.61
C LYS A 50 5.65 31.97 7.43
N THR A 51 4.48 32.07 6.78
CA THR A 51 3.19 32.31 7.43
C THR A 51 2.46 31.03 7.79
N LEU A 52 2.98 29.87 7.36
CA LEU A 52 2.39 28.57 7.66
C LEU A 52 2.70 28.22 9.14
N GLU A 53 1.73 28.44 10.02
CA GLU A 53 1.78 27.86 11.36
C GLU A 53 1.56 26.34 11.22
N LEU A 54 2.65 25.60 11.20
CA LEU A 54 2.55 24.14 11.32
C LEU A 54 2.04 23.83 12.72
N PRO A 55 1.01 22.96 12.85
CA PRO A 55 0.61 22.48 14.16
C PRO A 55 1.83 21.89 14.86
N ALA A 56 1.97 22.18 16.16
CA ALA A 56 3.07 21.62 16.95
C ALA A 56 3.10 20.11 16.76
N ILE A 57 4.24 19.58 16.34
CA ILE A 57 4.43 18.13 16.27
C ILE A 57 4.33 17.63 17.71
N VAL A 58 3.20 17.00 18.02
CA VAL A 58 3.00 16.33 19.29
C VAL A 58 3.88 15.09 19.26
N THR A 59 5.05 15.16 19.89
CA THR A 59 5.91 14.01 20.07
C THR A 59 5.20 12.99 20.95
N SER A 60 5.31 11.73 20.61
CA SER A 60 4.59 10.60 21.22
C SER A 60 4.86 10.37 22.72
N ASP A 61 5.86 11.03 23.29
CA ASP A 61 6.38 10.79 24.64
C ASP A 61 5.38 11.09 25.78
N SER A 62 4.25 11.73 25.50
CA SER A 62 3.27 12.12 26.53
C SER A 62 1.89 11.48 26.37
N ARG A 63 1.63 10.70 25.34
CA ARG A 63 0.33 10.02 25.16
C ARG A 63 0.33 8.68 25.86
N PRO A 64 -0.74 8.31 26.60
CA PRO A 64 -0.89 6.94 27.09
C PRO A 64 -0.96 5.99 25.89
N ALA A 65 -0.41 4.78 26.07
CA ALA A 65 -0.49 3.76 25.03
C ALA A 65 -1.96 3.52 24.64
N PRO A 66 -2.28 3.50 23.35
CA PRO A 66 -3.64 3.28 22.87
C PRO A 66 -4.24 1.98 23.42
N GLU A 67 -5.55 1.95 23.62
CA GLU A 67 -6.25 0.82 24.26
C GLU A 67 -6.04 -0.50 23.49
N HIS A 68 -6.00 -0.45 22.15
CA HIS A 68 -5.77 -1.61 21.29
C HIS A 68 -4.37 -2.27 21.45
N TYR A 69 -3.43 -1.64 22.13
CA TYR A 69 -2.15 -2.26 22.52
C TYR A 69 -2.32 -3.47 23.45
N ARG A 70 -3.47 -3.58 24.10
CA ARG A 70 -3.79 -4.66 25.03
C ARG A 70 -4.47 -5.85 24.34
N ASP A 71 -4.87 -5.69 23.08
CA ASP A 71 -5.52 -6.74 22.33
C ASP A 71 -4.57 -7.90 22.06
N GLU A 72 -5.12 -9.12 22.05
CA GLU A 72 -4.36 -10.30 21.66
C GLU A 72 -3.99 -10.22 20.17
N PRO A 73 -2.77 -10.68 19.81
CA PRO A 73 -2.36 -10.71 18.41
C PRO A 73 -3.29 -11.56 17.55
N GLN A 74 -3.75 -11.01 16.43
CA GLN A 74 -4.61 -11.68 15.46
C GLN A 74 -3.82 -12.07 14.23
N ILE A 75 -3.90 -13.34 13.82
CA ILE A 75 -3.37 -13.77 12.55
C ILE A 75 -4.47 -13.66 11.51
N CYS A 76 -4.18 -12.94 10.44
CA CYS A 76 -5.08 -12.69 9.33
C CYS A 76 -4.52 -13.33 8.06
N ALA A 77 -5.37 -13.66 7.10
CA ALA A 77 -4.92 -14.16 5.81
C ALA A 77 -5.69 -13.51 4.65
N THR A 78 -4.97 -13.08 3.62
CA THR A 78 -5.55 -12.80 2.31
C THR A 78 -5.53 -14.07 1.49
N VAL A 79 -6.67 -14.46 0.93
CA VAL A 79 -6.83 -15.69 0.16
C VAL A 79 -7.57 -15.43 -1.15
N THR A 80 -7.47 -16.36 -2.10
CA THR A 80 -8.10 -16.26 -3.42
C THR A 80 -9.08 -17.40 -3.73
N SER A 81 -9.33 -18.29 -2.77
CA SER A 81 -10.32 -19.36 -2.87
C SER A 81 -10.85 -19.75 -1.50
N LEU A 82 -12.00 -20.42 -1.47
CA LEU A 82 -12.58 -20.95 -0.23
C LEU A 82 -11.73 -22.08 0.35
N GLU A 83 -11.11 -22.93 -0.47
CA GLU A 83 -10.18 -23.96 -0.04
C GLU A 83 -9.00 -23.34 0.74
N ALA A 84 -8.44 -22.25 0.22
CA ALA A 84 -7.37 -21.51 0.89
C ALA A 84 -7.85 -20.86 2.21
N ALA A 85 -9.12 -20.39 2.26
CA ALA A 85 -9.72 -19.89 3.48
C ALA A 85 -9.87 -20.98 4.55
N GLU A 86 -10.31 -22.16 4.16
CA GLU A 86 -10.42 -23.32 5.07
C GLU A 86 -9.06 -23.75 5.59
N ALA A 87 -8.05 -23.85 4.71
CA ALA A 87 -6.68 -24.16 5.12
C ALA A 87 -6.10 -23.14 6.11
N ALA A 88 -6.38 -21.85 5.90
CA ALA A 88 -5.98 -20.80 6.84
C ALA A 88 -6.69 -20.91 8.19
N ARG A 89 -8.00 -21.16 8.19
CA ARG A 89 -8.80 -21.34 9.41
C ARG A 89 -8.36 -22.56 10.23
N ALA A 90 -8.04 -23.66 9.56
CA ALA A 90 -7.51 -24.86 10.22
C ALA A 90 -6.24 -24.59 11.04
N GLU A 91 -5.47 -23.59 10.65
CA GLU A 91 -4.26 -23.13 11.37
C GLU A 91 -4.50 -21.96 12.33
N GLY A 92 -5.77 -21.59 12.58
CA GLY A 92 -6.16 -20.62 13.61
C GLY A 92 -6.29 -19.18 13.10
N VAL A 93 -6.43 -18.96 11.80
CA VAL A 93 -6.77 -17.63 11.26
C VAL A 93 -8.19 -17.28 11.66
N THR A 94 -8.35 -16.12 12.29
CA THR A 94 -9.66 -15.62 12.74
C THR A 94 -10.28 -14.62 11.76
N ARG A 95 -9.50 -14.09 10.82
CA ARG A 95 -9.95 -13.04 9.90
C ARG A 95 -9.42 -13.29 8.49
N ILE A 96 -10.33 -13.58 7.59
CA ILE A 96 -10.04 -13.87 6.18
C ILE A 96 -10.37 -12.64 5.33
N TYR A 97 -9.50 -12.33 4.39
CA TYR A 97 -9.66 -11.26 3.40
C TYR A 97 -9.69 -11.85 2.00
N MET A 98 -10.70 -11.47 1.21
CA MET A 98 -10.81 -11.87 -0.19
C MET A 98 -11.13 -10.66 -1.05
N THR A 99 -10.46 -10.53 -2.20
CA THR A 99 -10.79 -9.49 -3.18
C THR A 99 -12.15 -9.74 -3.80
N THR A 100 -12.84 -8.68 -4.22
CA THR A 100 -14.20 -8.80 -4.81
C THR A 100 -14.22 -9.70 -6.03
N ASP A 101 -13.17 -9.69 -6.87
CA ASP A 101 -13.05 -10.61 -7.99
C ASP A 101 -12.87 -12.09 -7.57
N ALA A 102 -12.23 -12.34 -6.44
CA ALA A 102 -12.12 -13.69 -5.88
C ALA A 102 -13.45 -14.17 -5.26
N LEU A 103 -14.20 -13.26 -4.64
CA LEU A 103 -15.53 -13.52 -4.11
C LEU A 103 -16.53 -13.80 -5.25
N ASP A 104 -16.48 -13.00 -6.32
CA ASP A 104 -17.28 -13.21 -7.54
C ASP A 104 -16.94 -14.56 -8.19
N ALA A 105 -15.65 -14.92 -8.26
CA ALA A 105 -15.22 -16.21 -8.81
C ALA A 105 -15.62 -17.41 -7.94
N ALA A 106 -15.82 -17.19 -6.64
CA ALA A 106 -16.34 -18.20 -5.70
C ALA A 106 -17.88 -18.22 -5.64
N GLU A 107 -18.56 -17.39 -6.45
CA GLU A 107 -20.02 -17.23 -6.51
C GLU A 107 -20.64 -16.88 -5.15
N LEU A 108 -19.89 -16.16 -4.30
CA LEU A 108 -20.38 -15.72 -2.99
C LEU A 108 -21.18 -14.42 -3.13
N SER A 109 -22.32 -14.39 -2.45
CA SER A 109 -23.03 -13.13 -2.21
C SER A 109 -22.40 -12.35 -1.05
N PRO A 110 -22.66 -11.03 -0.93
CA PRO A 110 -22.24 -10.25 0.24
C PRO A 110 -22.73 -10.85 1.57
N ALA A 111 -23.95 -11.41 1.61
CA ALA A 111 -24.49 -12.06 2.79
C ALA A 111 -23.70 -13.33 3.17
N ASP A 112 -23.40 -14.19 2.18
CA ASP A 112 -22.63 -15.42 2.40
C ASP A 112 -21.20 -15.11 2.90
N ALA A 113 -20.56 -14.11 2.32
CA ALA A 113 -19.23 -13.68 2.74
C ALA A 113 -19.25 -13.15 4.19
N PHE A 114 -20.26 -12.36 4.53
CA PHE A 114 -20.45 -11.83 5.87
C PHE A 114 -20.68 -12.93 6.90
N GLU A 115 -21.58 -13.89 6.61
CA GLU A 115 -21.85 -15.05 7.48
C GLU A 115 -20.59 -15.91 7.69
N GLN A 116 -19.76 -16.03 6.69
CA GLN A 116 -18.48 -16.75 6.77
C GLN A 116 -17.37 -15.94 7.44
N GLY A 117 -17.62 -14.70 7.89
CA GLY A 117 -16.61 -13.83 8.49
C GLY A 117 -15.49 -13.44 7.54
N ILE A 118 -15.80 -13.39 6.23
CA ILE A 118 -14.86 -12.94 5.18
C ILE A 118 -14.98 -11.43 5.06
N VAL A 119 -13.84 -10.74 5.10
CA VAL A 119 -13.73 -9.30 4.86
C VAL A 119 -13.52 -9.05 3.37
N PRO A 120 -14.47 -8.43 2.67
CA PRO A 120 -14.27 -8.05 1.27
C PRO A 120 -13.14 -7.03 1.15
N VAL A 121 -12.25 -7.27 0.19
CA VAL A 121 -11.17 -6.36 -0.16
C VAL A 121 -11.57 -5.65 -1.44
N LEU A 122 -11.93 -4.36 -1.31
CA LEU A 122 -12.34 -3.55 -2.44
C LEU A 122 -11.13 -3.15 -3.29
N ASP A 123 -11.36 -2.84 -4.56
CA ASP A 123 -10.29 -2.45 -5.46
C ASP A 123 -9.73 -1.07 -5.08
N GLU A 124 -8.43 -0.88 -5.22
CA GLU A 124 -7.77 0.41 -5.03
C GLU A 124 -8.08 1.42 -6.14
N VAL A 125 -8.49 0.93 -7.30
CA VAL A 125 -8.97 1.75 -8.42
C VAL A 125 -10.44 1.43 -8.63
N CYS A 126 -11.32 2.39 -8.34
CA CYS A 126 -12.75 2.28 -8.53
C CYS A 126 -13.20 3.37 -9.51
N ARG A 127 -13.60 2.97 -10.70
CA ARG A 127 -14.19 3.88 -11.70
C ARG A 127 -15.69 3.98 -11.47
N ALA A 128 -16.32 5.01 -12.02
CA ALA A 128 -17.77 5.19 -11.90
C ALA A 128 -18.58 3.93 -12.27
N VAL A 129 -18.13 3.18 -13.28
CA VAL A 129 -18.77 1.93 -13.73
C VAL A 129 -18.55 0.75 -12.77
N ASP A 130 -17.57 0.82 -11.88
CA ASP A 130 -17.26 -0.25 -10.95
C ASP A 130 -18.17 -0.23 -9.72
N HIS A 131 -18.79 0.92 -9.38
CA HIS A 131 -19.63 1.08 -8.19
C HIS A 131 -20.80 0.11 -8.16
N GLU A 132 -21.46 -0.16 -9.28
CA GLU A 132 -22.56 -1.13 -9.36
C GLU A 132 -22.15 -2.53 -8.85
N ARG A 133 -20.89 -2.91 -9.08
CA ARG A 133 -20.34 -4.20 -8.65
C ARG A 133 -19.72 -4.17 -7.25
N VAL A 134 -19.10 -3.04 -6.88
CA VAL A 134 -18.30 -2.93 -5.65
C VAL A 134 -19.15 -2.50 -4.46
N ASP A 135 -20.06 -1.54 -4.64
CA ASP A 135 -20.87 -0.98 -3.55
C ASP A 135 -21.75 -2.01 -2.82
N PRO A 136 -22.29 -3.08 -3.47
CA PRO A 136 -23.03 -4.13 -2.77
C PRO A 136 -22.24 -4.86 -1.68
N TRP A 137 -20.90 -4.80 -1.71
CA TRP A 137 -20.04 -5.35 -0.68
C TRP A 137 -19.91 -4.46 0.57
N ILE A 138 -20.42 -3.23 0.51
CA ILE A 138 -20.37 -2.25 1.60
C ILE A 138 -21.73 -2.22 2.31
N ASN A 139 -21.86 -2.95 3.40
CA ASN A 139 -23.13 -3.09 4.12
C ASN A 139 -23.02 -2.58 5.56
N ALA A 140 -24.11 -2.06 6.09
CA ALA A 140 -24.20 -1.62 7.47
C ALA A 140 -23.80 -2.73 8.46
N GLY A 141 -22.92 -2.40 9.39
CA GLY A 141 -22.41 -3.33 10.39
C GLY A 141 -21.35 -4.32 9.87
N ALA A 142 -21.10 -4.39 8.56
CA ALA A 142 -20.03 -5.19 7.98
C ALA A 142 -18.67 -4.49 8.11
N THR A 143 -17.60 -5.26 7.97
CA THR A 143 -16.24 -4.73 7.80
C THR A 143 -15.82 -4.89 6.35
N VAL A 144 -15.22 -3.85 5.77
CA VAL A 144 -14.66 -3.87 4.41
C VAL A 144 -13.25 -3.31 4.41
N ALA A 145 -12.36 -3.86 3.58
CA ALA A 145 -11.00 -3.35 3.41
C ALA A 145 -10.96 -2.44 2.18
N VAL A 146 -10.71 -1.15 2.41
CA VAL A 146 -10.79 -0.09 1.38
C VAL A 146 -9.40 0.36 0.92
N GLY A 147 -9.27 0.60 -0.37
CA GLY A 147 -8.01 0.99 -1.01
C GLY A 147 -7.95 2.44 -1.47
N ASN A 148 -9.05 3.19 -1.34
CA ASN A 148 -9.13 4.60 -1.71
C ASN A 148 -10.10 5.39 -0.81
N ILE A 149 -10.03 6.73 -0.90
CA ILE A 149 -10.82 7.62 -0.03
C ILE A 149 -12.32 7.62 -0.39
N SER A 150 -12.66 7.40 -1.66
CA SER A 150 -14.08 7.35 -2.06
C SER A 150 -14.79 6.16 -1.44
N GLU A 151 -14.17 4.99 -1.42
CA GLU A 151 -14.73 3.81 -0.76
C GLU A 151 -14.84 3.98 0.75
N LEU A 152 -13.87 4.67 1.39
CA LEU A 152 -13.99 5.07 2.79
C LEU A 152 -15.23 5.91 3.05
N ALA A 153 -15.49 6.91 2.19
CA ALA A 153 -16.67 7.76 2.32
C ALA A 153 -17.98 6.97 2.12
N VAL A 154 -18.02 6.06 1.14
CA VAL A 154 -19.17 5.17 0.91
C VAL A 154 -19.39 4.25 2.12
N ALA A 155 -18.33 3.65 2.65
CA ALA A 155 -18.41 2.78 3.83
C ALA A 155 -18.93 3.53 5.06
N ALA A 156 -18.42 4.73 5.32
CA ALA A 156 -18.88 5.58 6.41
C ALA A 156 -20.36 5.95 6.27
N HIS A 157 -20.79 6.30 5.04
CA HIS A 157 -22.21 6.63 4.76
C HIS A 157 -23.12 5.41 4.94
N ALA A 158 -22.68 4.23 4.55
CA ALA A 158 -23.42 2.98 4.70
C ALA A 158 -23.45 2.43 6.14
N GLY A 159 -22.65 2.98 7.06
CA GLY A 159 -22.50 2.44 8.42
C GLY A 159 -21.66 1.16 8.49
N ALA A 160 -20.78 0.94 7.52
CA ALA A 160 -19.78 -0.12 7.52
C ALA A 160 -18.50 0.34 8.23
N THR A 161 -17.75 -0.62 8.79
CA THR A 161 -16.42 -0.35 9.33
C THR A 161 -15.37 -0.50 8.23
N ALA A 162 -14.68 0.58 7.91
CA ALA A 162 -13.62 0.55 6.90
C ALA A 162 -12.26 0.22 7.53
N GLU A 163 -11.52 -0.71 6.93
CA GLU A 163 -10.11 -0.95 7.23
C GLU A 163 -9.26 -0.41 6.06
N ILE A 164 -8.37 0.51 6.38
CA ILE A 164 -7.50 1.15 5.38
C ILE A 164 -6.44 0.17 4.93
N ARG A 165 -6.38 -0.12 3.64
CA ARG A 165 -5.37 -1.01 3.05
C ARG A 165 -4.02 -0.29 2.88
N SER A 166 -2.95 -1.09 2.84
CA SER A 166 -1.57 -0.61 2.68
C SER A 166 -1.30 0.14 1.37
N CYS A 167 -2.17 0.03 0.36
CA CYS A 167 -2.07 0.79 -0.89
C CYS A 167 -2.52 2.25 -0.74
N LEU A 168 -3.24 2.60 0.32
CA LEU A 168 -3.46 3.98 0.72
C LEU A 168 -2.30 4.38 1.64
N PRO A 169 -1.38 5.27 1.21
CA PRO A 169 -0.11 5.49 1.90
C PRO A 169 -0.31 6.27 3.20
N VAL A 170 -0.51 5.57 4.30
CA VAL A 170 -0.62 6.15 5.64
C VAL A 170 0.73 6.04 6.34
N HIS A 171 1.51 7.12 6.32
CA HIS A 171 2.88 7.17 6.81
C HIS A 171 3.07 8.11 8.02
N ASN A 172 1.99 8.71 8.53
CA ASN A 172 2.07 9.59 9.69
C ASN A 172 0.76 9.62 10.49
N THR A 173 0.87 10.00 11.74
CA THR A 173 -0.26 10.07 12.69
C THR A 173 -1.37 11.03 12.25
N PRO A 174 -1.09 12.26 11.75
CA PRO A 174 -2.15 13.14 11.28
C PRO A 174 -3.01 12.54 10.16
N CYS A 175 -2.40 11.78 9.25
CA CYS A 175 -3.14 11.07 8.23
C CYS A 175 -4.03 9.98 8.84
N MET A 176 -3.53 9.21 9.81
CA MET A 176 -4.34 8.22 10.53
C MET A 176 -5.52 8.86 11.25
N GLU A 177 -5.29 9.93 11.99
CA GLU A 177 -6.33 10.68 12.71
C GLU A 177 -7.41 11.17 11.76
N ALA A 178 -7.01 11.82 10.65
CA ALA A 178 -7.95 12.32 9.64
C ALA A 178 -8.78 11.21 8.98
N LEU A 179 -8.23 10.03 8.79
CA LEU A 179 -8.97 8.88 8.24
C LEU A 179 -9.86 8.22 9.31
N ALA A 180 -9.41 8.14 10.57
CA ALA A 180 -10.20 7.63 11.67
C ALA A 180 -11.44 8.49 11.93
N GLU A 181 -11.31 9.82 11.89
CA GLU A 181 -12.44 10.76 11.96
C GLU A 181 -13.47 10.55 10.84
N ARG A 182 -13.05 9.93 9.73
CA ARG A 182 -13.91 9.59 8.59
C ARG A 182 -14.40 8.14 8.57
N GLY A 183 -14.22 7.41 9.68
CA GLY A 183 -14.77 6.06 9.85
C GLY A 183 -13.77 4.91 9.62
N ALA A 184 -12.47 5.19 9.52
CA ALA A 184 -11.48 4.13 9.48
C ALA A 184 -11.35 3.45 10.85
N GLY A 185 -11.60 2.14 10.89
CA GLY A 185 -11.54 1.32 12.12
C GLY A 185 -10.24 0.52 12.29
N ALA A 186 -9.40 0.47 11.27
CA ALA A 186 -8.07 -0.14 11.34
C ALA A 186 -7.19 0.32 10.18
N PHE A 187 -5.86 0.13 10.34
CA PHE A 187 -4.87 0.52 9.34
C PHE A 187 -3.93 -0.65 9.04
N TRP A 188 -3.85 -1.04 7.79
CA TRP A 188 -2.83 -1.95 7.27
C TRP A 188 -1.64 -1.12 6.79
N LEU A 189 -0.54 -1.25 7.50
CA LEU A 189 0.68 -0.47 7.26
C LEU A 189 1.33 -0.84 5.92
N SER A 190 1.94 0.15 5.28
CA SER A 190 2.68 -0.04 4.03
C SER A 190 3.89 -0.96 4.27
N PRO A 191 4.24 -1.84 3.31
CA PRO A 191 5.47 -2.61 3.37
C PRO A 191 6.73 -1.75 3.17
N GLU A 192 6.56 -0.47 2.86
CA GLU A 192 7.63 0.49 2.57
C GLU A 192 8.16 1.21 3.82
N ILE A 193 7.46 1.10 4.97
CA ILE A 193 7.88 1.77 6.21
C ILE A 193 8.87 0.91 7.01
N THR A 194 9.72 1.61 7.75
CA THR A 194 10.72 1.02 8.64
C THR A 194 10.14 0.66 10.00
N LEU A 195 10.88 -0.15 10.78
CA LEU A 195 10.49 -0.48 12.15
C LEU A 195 10.40 0.76 13.04
N ASP A 196 11.31 1.73 12.89
CA ASP A 196 11.32 2.97 13.67
C ASP A 196 10.09 3.85 13.37
N GLU A 197 9.67 3.89 12.10
CA GLU A 197 8.42 4.55 11.71
C GLU A 197 7.20 3.83 12.28
N ILE A 198 7.21 2.49 12.30
CA ILE A 198 6.13 1.71 12.93
C ILE A 198 6.05 1.98 14.44
N VAL A 199 7.18 2.08 15.13
CA VAL A 199 7.22 2.50 16.55
C VAL A 199 6.51 3.84 16.74
N SER A 200 6.86 4.82 15.91
CA SER A 200 6.30 6.17 15.98
C SER A 200 4.79 6.18 15.70
N LEU A 201 4.34 5.43 14.68
CA LEU A 201 2.92 5.31 14.34
C LEU A 201 2.15 4.56 15.42
N GLY A 202 2.70 3.47 15.92
CA GLY A 202 2.06 2.64 16.95
C GLY A 202 1.76 3.43 18.21
N ALA A 203 2.70 4.22 18.68
CA ALA A 203 2.55 5.02 19.92
C ALA A 203 1.34 5.99 19.88
N ALA A 204 0.84 6.35 18.72
CA ALA A 204 -0.22 7.35 18.56
C ALA A 204 -1.38 6.87 17.67
N ALA A 205 -1.42 5.60 17.30
CA ALA A 205 -2.44 5.09 16.38
C ALA A 205 -3.86 5.20 16.98
N PRO A 206 -4.81 5.80 16.25
CA PRO A 206 -6.18 5.97 16.74
C PRO A 206 -7.01 4.67 16.66
N ALA A 207 -6.52 3.66 15.96
CA ALA A 207 -7.19 2.38 15.75
C ALA A 207 -6.17 1.25 15.55
N ALA A 208 -6.65 0.01 15.45
CA ALA A 208 -5.83 -1.18 15.34
C ALA A 208 -4.87 -1.15 14.13
N LEU A 209 -3.62 -1.53 14.36
CA LEU A 209 -2.59 -1.63 13.33
C LEU A 209 -2.39 -3.08 12.87
N GLY A 210 -2.26 -3.24 11.58
CA GLY A 210 -1.88 -4.50 10.94
C GLY A 210 -0.72 -4.32 9.97
N ILE A 211 0.05 -5.39 9.78
CA ILE A 211 1.14 -5.43 8.80
C ILE A 211 1.22 -6.82 8.15
N THR A 212 1.60 -6.85 6.88
CA THR A 212 1.88 -8.12 6.20
C THR A 212 3.23 -8.66 6.67
N VAL A 213 3.21 -9.81 7.35
CA VAL A 213 4.41 -10.45 7.90
C VAL A 213 4.92 -11.61 7.04
N PHE A 214 4.10 -12.10 6.13
CA PHE A 214 4.48 -13.18 5.22
C PHE A 214 3.75 -13.06 3.89
N GLY A 215 4.45 -13.26 2.77
CA GLY A 215 3.89 -13.26 1.42
C GLY A 215 4.70 -12.42 0.45
N ARG A 216 4.14 -12.12 -0.71
CA ARG A 216 4.80 -11.27 -1.71
C ARG A 216 4.13 -9.91 -1.76
N PRO A 217 4.84 -8.82 -1.44
CA PRO A 217 4.30 -7.49 -1.58
C PRO A 217 3.86 -7.21 -3.02
N ARG A 218 2.68 -6.64 -3.16
CA ARG A 218 2.25 -6.07 -4.43
C ARG A 218 2.96 -4.74 -4.62
N VAL A 219 3.71 -4.60 -5.71
CA VAL A 219 4.52 -3.42 -5.99
C VAL A 219 3.86 -2.49 -7.01
N MET A 220 2.90 -2.99 -7.80
CA MET A 220 2.19 -2.16 -8.78
C MET A 220 0.81 -2.75 -9.10
N THR A 221 -0.17 -1.86 -9.30
CA THR A 221 -1.41 -2.14 -9.99
C THR A 221 -1.49 -1.29 -11.24
N SER A 222 -1.82 -1.91 -12.37
CA SER A 222 -2.01 -1.25 -13.65
C SER A 222 -3.38 -1.57 -14.22
N GLU A 223 -4.08 -0.57 -14.70
CA GLU A 223 -5.31 -0.77 -15.49
C GLU A 223 -5.04 -1.32 -16.89
N HIS A 224 -3.78 -1.37 -17.29
CA HIS A 224 -3.38 -2.01 -18.52
C HIS A 224 -3.22 -3.52 -18.35
N CYS A 225 -3.95 -4.29 -19.17
CA CYS A 225 -3.82 -5.74 -19.17
C CYS A 225 -2.52 -6.16 -19.86
N ILE A 226 -1.58 -6.72 -19.09
CA ILE A 226 -0.32 -7.22 -19.65
C ILE A 226 -0.52 -8.33 -20.68
N LEU A 227 -1.66 -9.04 -20.63
CA LEU A 227 -2.00 -10.07 -21.61
C LEU A 227 -2.28 -9.51 -23.00
N GLN A 228 -2.58 -8.22 -23.13
CA GLN A 228 -2.72 -7.56 -24.45
C GLN A 228 -1.39 -7.52 -25.20
N VAL A 229 -0.27 -7.47 -24.47
CA VAL A 229 1.07 -7.49 -25.06
C VAL A 229 1.46 -8.92 -25.46
N ALA A 230 0.93 -9.92 -24.76
CA ALA A 230 1.09 -11.32 -25.13
C ALA A 230 0.11 -11.65 -26.27
N ASN A 231 0.60 -12.18 -27.35
CA ASN A 231 -0.21 -12.58 -28.50
C ASN A 231 -1.41 -13.45 -28.09
N GLY A 232 -2.60 -13.12 -28.58
CA GLY A 232 -3.82 -13.89 -28.35
C GLY A 232 -4.89 -13.25 -27.47
N CYS A 233 -4.77 -11.96 -27.15
CA CYS A 233 -5.85 -11.23 -26.49
C CYS A 233 -7.09 -11.20 -27.38
N ILE A 234 -8.23 -11.65 -26.85
CA ILE A 234 -9.52 -11.70 -27.53
C ILE A 234 -10.42 -10.49 -27.23
N HIS A 235 -9.92 -9.52 -26.44
CA HIS A 235 -10.65 -8.33 -25.95
C HIS A 235 -11.96 -8.65 -25.21
N ASP A 236 -12.10 -9.87 -24.70
CA ASP A 236 -13.20 -10.33 -23.85
C ASP A 236 -12.60 -10.82 -22.53
N CYS A 237 -12.55 -9.93 -21.55
CA CYS A 237 -11.94 -10.23 -20.27
C CYS A 237 -12.74 -11.27 -19.47
N ALA A 238 -14.06 -11.34 -19.61
CA ALA A 238 -14.90 -12.32 -18.92
C ALA A 238 -14.57 -13.76 -19.33
N ASN A 239 -14.29 -13.98 -20.63
CA ASN A 239 -14.01 -15.29 -21.19
C ASN A 239 -12.51 -15.55 -21.45
N CYS A 240 -11.63 -14.73 -20.88
CA CYS A 240 -10.20 -14.79 -21.15
C CYS A 240 -9.54 -16.01 -20.49
N ARG A 241 -9.12 -16.99 -21.31
CA ARG A 241 -8.40 -18.18 -20.85
C ARG A 241 -6.93 -17.90 -20.48
N LEU A 242 -6.37 -16.77 -20.92
CA LEU A 242 -4.97 -16.41 -20.64
C LEU A 242 -4.77 -16.05 -19.16
N ARG A 243 -5.80 -15.59 -18.46
CA ARG A 243 -5.75 -15.25 -17.04
C ARG A 243 -5.34 -16.40 -16.13
N ALA A 244 -5.73 -17.63 -16.48
CA ALA A 244 -5.37 -18.82 -15.73
C ALA A 244 -3.86 -19.14 -15.80
N ARG A 245 -3.13 -18.49 -16.72
CA ARG A 245 -1.70 -18.70 -16.84
C ARG A 245 -0.93 -17.97 -15.75
N LYS A 246 0.03 -18.65 -15.13
CA LYS A 246 1.00 -18.02 -14.23
C LYS A 246 1.96 -17.18 -15.09
N LEU A 247 1.83 -15.87 -15.03
CA LEU A 247 2.67 -14.92 -15.77
C LEU A 247 3.71 -14.30 -14.87
N SER A 248 4.78 -13.84 -15.45
CA SER A 248 5.80 -13.04 -14.77
C SER A 248 6.44 -12.04 -15.73
N LEU A 249 6.92 -10.94 -15.17
CA LEU A 249 7.81 -10.00 -15.82
C LEU A 249 9.24 -10.26 -15.34
N LYS A 250 10.18 -10.16 -16.24
CA LYS A 250 11.60 -10.17 -15.91
C LYS A 250 12.13 -8.75 -16.09
N ASN A 251 12.67 -8.16 -15.01
CA ASN A 251 13.27 -6.84 -15.08
C ASN A 251 14.67 -6.88 -15.72
N ILE A 252 15.28 -5.72 -15.90
CA ILE A 252 16.61 -5.58 -16.50
C ILE A 252 17.71 -6.32 -15.72
N ASP A 253 17.55 -6.43 -14.39
CA ASP A 253 18.49 -7.15 -13.51
C ASP A 253 18.24 -8.65 -13.49
N GLY A 254 17.30 -9.15 -14.29
CA GLY A 254 16.96 -10.57 -14.36
C GLY A 254 16.04 -11.06 -13.23
N LYS A 255 15.52 -10.19 -12.36
CA LYS A 255 14.56 -10.54 -11.32
C LYS A 255 13.22 -10.89 -11.93
N VAL A 256 12.62 -12.00 -11.49
CA VAL A 256 11.35 -12.51 -11.99
C VAL A 256 10.24 -12.11 -11.04
N MET A 257 9.36 -11.26 -11.51
CA MET A 257 8.25 -10.67 -10.76
C MET A 257 6.93 -11.29 -11.21
N PRO A 258 6.21 -12.01 -10.33
CA PRO A 258 4.91 -12.59 -10.67
C PRO A 258 3.88 -11.52 -11.06
N VAL A 259 3.00 -11.85 -11.99
CA VAL A 259 1.89 -11.01 -12.41
C VAL A 259 0.59 -11.80 -12.30
N ARG A 260 -0.45 -11.17 -11.75
CA ARG A 260 -1.84 -11.62 -11.84
C ARG A 260 -2.68 -10.58 -12.57
N THR A 261 -3.53 -11.05 -13.45
CA THR A 261 -4.51 -10.20 -14.15
C THR A 261 -5.92 -10.61 -13.71
N ASP A 262 -6.73 -9.65 -13.28
CA ASP A 262 -8.10 -9.89 -12.84
C ASP A 262 -9.12 -9.97 -13.99
N ILE A 263 -10.38 -10.18 -13.64
CA ILE A 263 -11.49 -10.30 -14.61
C ILE A 263 -11.78 -9.00 -15.37
N HIS A 264 -11.27 -7.87 -14.89
CA HIS A 264 -11.44 -6.55 -15.51
C HIS A 264 -10.24 -6.16 -16.37
N GLY A 265 -9.23 -7.05 -16.51
CA GLY A 265 -8.02 -6.79 -17.27
C GLY A 265 -7.00 -5.94 -16.54
N ARG A 266 -7.14 -5.73 -15.23
CA ARG A 266 -6.12 -5.07 -14.42
C ARG A 266 -4.99 -6.03 -14.11
N SER A 267 -3.76 -5.56 -14.21
CA SER A 267 -2.58 -6.36 -13.88
C SER A 267 -1.99 -5.92 -12.56
N ARG A 268 -1.72 -6.89 -11.68
CA ARG A 268 -1.04 -6.68 -10.40
C ARG A 268 0.31 -7.36 -10.44
N LEU A 269 1.35 -6.56 -10.22
CA LEU A 269 2.74 -7.00 -10.18
C LEU A 269 3.18 -7.18 -8.74
N TYR A 270 3.85 -8.30 -8.48
CA TYR A 270 4.36 -8.64 -7.14
C TYR A 270 5.89 -8.68 -7.13
N ASP A 271 6.47 -8.41 -5.96
CA ASP A 271 7.92 -8.43 -5.79
C ASP A 271 8.51 -9.78 -6.20
N ALA A 272 9.74 -9.74 -6.69
CA ALA A 272 10.50 -10.93 -7.04
C ALA A 272 10.79 -11.83 -5.82
N TYR A 273 10.86 -11.24 -4.64
CA TYR A 273 11.15 -11.94 -3.39
C TYR A 273 9.97 -11.84 -2.41
N PRO A 274 9.60 -12.94 -1.73
CA PRO A 274 8.65 -12.86 -0.64
C PRO A 274 9.28 -12.13 0.55
N ILE A 275 8.45 -11.47 1.35
CA ILE A 275 8.83 -11.05 2.70
C ILE A 275 8.56 -12.18 3.69
N ASP A 276 9.39 -12.26 4.72
CA ASP A 276 9.20 -13.10 5.90
C ASP A 276 9.67 -12.30 7.13
N LEU A 277 8.73 -11.69 7.82
CA LEU A 277 8.95 -10.91 9.04
C LEU A 277 8.70 -11.74 10.31
N THR A 278 8.56 -13.06 10.19
CA THR A 278 8.34 -13.91 11.38
C THR A 278 9.43 -13.76 12.45
N PRO A 279 10.72 -13.56 12.12
CA PRO A 279 11.73 -13.25 13.12
C PRO A 279 11.55 -11.93 13.86
N GLN A 280 10.81 -10.98 13.25
CA GLN A 280 10.53 -9.65 13.78
C GLN A 280 9.19 -9.55 14.52
N VAL A 281 8.40 -10.62 14.59
CA VAL A 281 7.10 -10.63 15.26
C VAL A 281 7.19 -10.10 16.71
N PRO A 282 8.17 -10.46 17.56
CA PRO A 282 8.27 -9.88 18.89
C PRO A 282 8.37 -8.35 18.86
N GLN A 283 9.28 -7.82 18.01
CA GLN A 283 9.49 -6.38 17.87
C GLN A 283 8.22 -5.67 17.34
N LEU A 284 7.53 -6.27 16.36
CA LEU A 284 6.27 -5.73 15.83
C LEU A 284 5.17 -5.68 16.90
N LEU A 285 5.05 -6.70 17.74
CA LEU A 285 4.10 -6.70 18.83
C LEU A 285 4.42 -5.62 19.89
N ASP A 286 5.70 -5.37 20.13
CA ASP A 286 6.15 -4.31 21.03
C ASP A 286 5.80 -2.90 20.52
N THR A 287 5.60 -2.73 19.21
CA THR A 287 5.17 -1.44 18.61
C THR A 287 3.66 -1.20 18.66
N GLY A 288 2.87 -2.13 19.17
CA GLY A 288 1.40 -2.04 19.17
C GLY A 288 0.72 -2.59 17.90
N VAL A 289 1.46 -3.16 16.96
CA VAL A 289 0.86 -3.95 15.88
C VAL A 289 0.18 -5.19 16.48
N ARG A 290 -1.10 -5.39 16.12
CA ARG A 290 -1.90 -6.51 16.66
C ARG A 290 -2.46 -7.41 15.55
N ARG A 291 -2.37 -7.02 14.30
CA ARG A 291 -2.84 -7.82 13.17
C ARG A 291 -1.68 -8.20 12.27
N LEU A 292 -1.44 -9.48 12.12
CA LEU A 292 -0.34 -10.05 11.37
C LEU A 292 -0.89 -10.78 10.15
N MET A 293 -0.67 -10.19 8.95
CA MET A 293 -1.21 -10.71 7.70
C MET A 293 -0.28 -11.73 7.06
N VAL A 294 -0.85 -12.86 6.68
CA VAL A 294 -0.29 -13.77 5.67
C VAL A 294 -0.93 -13.43 4.33
N ASP A 295 -0.17 -12.86 3.41
CA ASP A 295 -0.65 -12.62 2.04
C ASP A 295 -0.54 -13.90 1.21
N GLY A 296 -1.65 -14.60 1.10
CA GLY A 296 -1.79 -15.83 0.33
C GLY A 296 -2.16 -15.64 -1.13
N THR A 297 -2.15 -14.41 -1.67
CA THR A 297 -2.58 -14.11 -3.04
C THR A 297 -1.89 -14.97 -4.11
N LEU A 298 -0.63 -15.34 -3.88
CA LEU A 298 0.17 -16.17 -4.80
C LEU A 298 0.46 -17.57 -4.26
N LEU A 299 -0.18 -17.98 -3.17
CA LEU A 299 0.02 -19.27 -2.52
C LEU A 299 -1.14 -20.22 -2.83
N GLU A 300 -0.83 -21.49 -2.94
CA GLU A 300 -1.84 -22.56 -2.98
C GLU A 300 -2.31 -22.86 -1.54
N ALA A 301 -3.44 -23.56 -1.38
CA ALA A 301 -4.08 -23.77 -0.08
C ALA A 301 -3.15 -24.41 0.98
N ASP A 302 -2.38 -25.42 0.60
CA ASP A 302 -1.42 -26.09 1.48
C ASP A 302 -0.23 -25.18 1.87
N GLU A 303 0.19 -24.28 0.96
CA GLU A 303 1.22 -23.29 1.22
C GLU A 303 0.72 -22.24 2.21
N ILE A 304 -0.54 -21.81 2.10
CA ILE A 304 -1.17 -20.89 3.05
C ILE A 304 -1.21 -21.50 4.45
N GLY A 305 -1.65 -22.75 4.60
CA GLY A 305 -1.64 -23.44 5.90
C GLY A 305 -0.26 -23.44 6.53
N ARG A 306 0.78 -23.80 5.76
CA ARG A 306 2.18 -23.78 6.25
C ARG A 306 2.65 -22.36 6.64
N ALA A 307 2.29 -21.34 5.88
CA ALA A 307 2.65 -19.96 6.15
C ALA A 307 1.98 -19.46 7.43
N VAL A 308 0.67 -19.72 7.60
CA VAL A 308 -0.07 -19.37 8.81
C VAL A 308 0.51 -20.08 10.04
N ALA A 309 0.76 -21.38 9.96
CA ALA A 309 1.39 -22.15 11.03
C ALA A 309 2.78 -21.59 11.43
N ARG A 310 3.51 -21.06 10.45
CA ARG A 310 4.80 -20.40 10.70
C ARG A 310 4.62 -19.09 11.48
N VAL A 311 3.69 -18.25 11.09
CA VAL A 311 3.38 -16.97 11.79
C VAL A 311 2.85 -17.26 13.18
N ARG A 312 1.95 -18.24 13.36
CA ARG A 312 1.43 -18.68 14.65
C ARG A 312 2.55 -19.07 15.61
N ARG A 313 3.48 -19.93 15.16
CA ARG A 313 4.65 -20.30 15.98
C ARG A 313 5.53 -19.10 16.35
N ALA A 314 5.61 -18.08 15.50
CA ALA A 314 6.35 -16.87 15.83
C ALA A 314 5.65 -16.03 16.90
N VAL A 315 4.31 -15.94 16.87
CA VAL A 315 3.50 -15.30 17.92
C VAL A 315 3.63 -16.05 19.24
N GLU A 316 3.47 -17.37 19.24
CA GLU A 316 3.64 -18.23 20.43
C GLU A 316 5.05 -18.10 21.03
N ALA A 317 6.08 -18.02 20.18
CA ALA A 317 7.44 -17.79 20.64
C ALA A 317 7.62 -16.41 21.28
N ALA A 318 7.06 -15.36 20.67
CA ALA A 318 7.08 -14.01 21.21
C ALA A 318 6.39 -13.93 22.58
N GLN A 319 5.18 -14.48 22.70
CA GLN A 319 4.43 -14.50 23.96
C GLN A 319 5.15 -15.30 25.06
N ALA A 320 5.90 -16.34 24.68
CA ALA A 320 6.69 -17.12 25.61
C ALA A 320 8.11 -16.54 25.87
N GLY A 321 8.44 -15.35 25.37
CA GLY A 321 9.76 -14.73 25.49
C GLY A 321 10.87 -15.51 24.77
N ARG A 322 10.53 -16.35 23.79
CA ARG A 322 11.46 -17.16 23.02
C ARG A 322 11.74 -16.52 21.66
N LYS A 323 12.93 -16.77 21.13
CA LYS A 323 13.29 -16.31 19.78
C LYS A 323 12.52 -17.11 18.71
N PRO A 324 11.84 -16.44 17.76
CA PRO A 324 11.21 -17.11 16.63
C PRO A 324 12.24 -17.78 15.70
N ALA A 325 11.75 -18.63 14.79
CA ALA A 325 12.58 -19.26 13.78
C ALA A 325 13.21 -18.23 12.84
N ALA A 326 14.38 -18.55 12.30
CA ALA A 326 15.06 -17.70 11.31
C ALA A 326 14.22 -17.50 10.05
N ARG A 327 14.49 -16.39 9.33
CA ARG A 327 13.85 -16.08 8.04
C ARG A 327 14.07 -17.21 7.04
N LEU A 328 13.06 -17.47 6.21
CA LEU A 328 13.18 -18.46 5.14
C LEU A 328 14.26 -18.04 4.13
N ARG A 329 14.99 -19.04 3.63
CA ARG A 329 15.97 -18.81 2.57
C ARG A 329 15.26 -18.25 1.33
N GLY A 330 15.79 -17.16 0.77
CA GLY A 330 15.22 -16.48 -0.40
C GLY A 330 14.09 -15.49 -0.09
N ALA A 331 13.72 -15.32 1.19
CA ALA A 331 12.84 -14.25 1.62
C ALA A 331 13.63 -13.05 2.14
N THR A 332 13.01 -11.87 2.14
CA THR A 332 13.59 -10.59 2.61
C THR A 332 12.85 -10.03 3.82
N SER A 333 13.41 -8.99 4.42
CA SER A 333 12.72 -8.17 5.43
C SER A 333 11.94 -7.00 4.81
N GLY A 334 11.88 -6.89 3.48
CA GLY A 334 11.37 -5.67 2.85
C GLY A 334 12.15 -4.45 3.31
N CYS A 335 11.45 -3.33 3.46
CA CYS A 335 12.03 -2.05 3.89
C CYS A 335 12.21 -1.91 5.41
N MET A 336 11.92 -2.94 6.21
CA MET A 336 11.86 -2.91 7.67
C MET A 336 13.08 -2.24 8.35
N PHE A 337 14.28 -2.37 7.77
CA PHE A 337 15.52 -1.86 8.36
C PHE A 337 16.28 -0.84 7.50
N VAL A 338 15.85 -0.61 6.27
CA VAL A 338 16.63 0.19 5.31
C VAL A 338 15.82 1.36 4.75
N GLY A 339 14.51 1.30 4.86
CA GLY A 339 13.63 2.29 4.23
C GLY A 339 13.63 2.21 2.71
N ILE A 340 13.02 3.20 2.08
CA ILE A 340 13.07 3.42 0.63
C ILE A 340 14.24 4.38 0.38
N SER A 341 15.19 3.96 -0.44
CA SER A 341 16.32 4.80 -0.87
C SER A 341 16.06 5.39 -2.24
#